data_02b503662fab8090ecfb1c1ce55af4ad
#
_entry.id   02b503662fab8090ecfb1c1ce55af4ad
#
_cell.length_a   1.000
_cell.length_b   1.000
_cell.length_c   1.000
_cell.angle_alpha   90.00
_cell.angle_beta   90.00
_cell.angle_gamma   90.00
#
_symmetry.space_group_name_H-M   'P 1'
#
loop_
_entity.id
_entity.type
_entity.pdbx_description
1 polymer ?
#
loop_
_entity_poly.entity_id
_entity_poly.type
_entity_poly.pdbx_seq_one_letter_code
_entity_poly.pdbx_strand_id
1 'polypeptide(L)'
;MKTNTITAGAVLRLTQESDIALLPAIERSAAQAFRQIPSLAWLADSEVISVARHHDYLETEHSLLAVAAGQPVGFILTEPLDDALFIVEVAVHQA
;
A
#
# COMPACT_ATOMS: atom_id res chain seq x y z
N MET A 1 6.84 19.59 14.27
CA MET A 1 6.45 19.31 13.71
C MET A 1 5.84 18.88 13.27
N LYS A 2 5.67 18.94 13.15
CA LYS A 2 5.02 18.35 12.71
C LYS A 2 5.04 17.66 11.81
N THR A 3 5.40 17.28 12.02
CA THR A 3 5.33 16.30 11.08
C THR A 3 4.41 16.63 10.05
N ASN A 4 4.44 16.07 8.98
CA ASN A 4 3.57 16.46 7.96
C ASN A 4 2.16 16.06 8.31
N THR A 5 1.23 16.90 7.91
CA THR A 5 -0.13 16.74 8.35
C THR A 5 -0.85 15.59 7.68
N ILE A 6 -0.42 15.22 6.49
CA ILE A 6 -1.06 14.13 5.79
C ILE A 6 -0.90 12.84 6.56
N THR A 7 0.23 12.72 7.22
CA THR A 7 0.53 11.53 7.98
C THR A 7 0.36 11.74 9.46
N ALA A 8 -0.29 12.81 9.88
CA ALA A 8 -0.50 13.05 11.30
C ALA A 8 -1.18 11.84 11.90
N GLY A 9 -0.56 11.25 12.92
CA GLY A 9 -1.08 10.06 13.55
C GLY A 9 -0.77 8.77 12.83
N ALA A 10 -0.12 8.83 11.67
CA ALA A 10 0.25 7.63 10.92
C ALA A 10 1.72 7.32 11.14
N VAL A 11 2.04 6.05 11.18
CA VAL A 11 3.39 5.54 11.36
C VAL A 11 3.70 4.58 10.22
N LEU A 12 4.91 4.71 9.66
CA LEU A 12 5.39 3.75 8.67
C LEU A 12 6.26 2.71 9.37
N ARG A 13 6.04 1.46 9.07
CA ARG A 13 6.88 0.37 9.58
C ARG A 13 6.93 -0.74 8.55
N LEU A 14 7.88 -1.67 8.75
CA LEU A 14 7.92 -2.84 7.87
C LEU A 14 6.64 -3.65 8.05
N THR A 15 6.14 -4.17 6.94
CA THR A 15 4.98 -5.05 6.95
C THR A 15 5.33 -6.34 7.68
N GLN A 16 4.40 -6.84 8.47
CA GLN A 16 4.56 -8.09 9.21
C GLN A 16 3.66 -9.16 8.62
N GLU A 17 3.97 -10.41 8.95
CA GLU A 17 3.19 -11.54 8.45
C GLU A 17 1.69 -11.35 8.70
N SER A 18 1.34 -10.89 9.89
CA SER A 18 -0.06 -10.73 10.27
C SER A 18 -0.79 -9.63 9.49
N ASP A 19 -0.04 -8.76 8.80
CA ASP A 19 -0.66 -7.67 8.03
C ASP A 19 -1.07 -8.12 6.63
N ILE A 20 -0.42 -9.16 6.12
CA ILE A 20 -0.52 -9.53 4.70
C ILE A 20 -1.96 -9.73 4.23
N ALA A 21 -2.77 -10.38 5.05
CA ALA A 21 -4.14 -10.70 4.66
C ALA A 21 -5.01 -9.44 4.44
N LEU A 22 -4.58 -8.30 4.99
CA LEU A 22 -5.33 -7.06 4.89
C LEU A 22 -4.96 -6.24 3.66
N LEU A 23 -3.81 -6.51 3.05
CA LEU A 23 -3.29 -5.66 1.98
C LEU A 23 -4.15 -5.66 0.71
N PRO A 24 -4.71 -6.82 0.27
CA PRO A 24 -5.57 -6.78 -0.91
C PRO A 24 -6.79 -5.87 -0.74
N ALA A 25 -7.37 -5.83 0.45
CA ALA A 25 -8.52 -4.97 0.69
C ALA A 25 -8.14 -3.50 0.65
N ILE A 26 -6.94 -3.17 1.15
CA ILE A 26 -6.44 -1.79 1.09
C ILE A 26 -6.24 -1.37 -0.35
N GLU A 27 -5.63 -2.24 -1.16
CA GLU A 27 -5.41 -1.94 -2.57
C GLU A 27 -6.73 -1.79 -3.31
N ARG A 28 -7.68 -2.67 -3.03
CA ARG A 28 -8.99 -2.61 -3.68
C ARG A 28 -9.72 -1.31 -3.31
N SER A 29 -9.60 -0.88 -2.05
CA SER A 29 -10.17 0.38 -1.61
C SER A 29 -9.51 1.55 -2.34
N ALA A 30 -8.19 1.55 -2.43
CA ALA A 30 -7.47 2.62 -3.11
C ALA A 30 -7.88 2.72 -4.57
N ALA A 31 -8.10 1.59 -5.22
CA ALA A 31 -8.45 1.57 -6.64
C ALA A 31 -9.80 2.21 -6.91
N GLN A 32 -10.67 2.29 -5.90
CA GLN A 32 -11.99 2.88 -6.09
C GLN A 32 -11.92 4.36 -6.49
N ALA A 33 -10.83 5.03 -6.15
CA ALA A 33 -10.65 6.42 -6.53
C ALA A 33 -10.68 6.59 -8.06
N PHE A 34 -10.30 5.56 -8.79
CA PHE A 34 -10.28 5.64 -10.26
C PHE A 34 -11.67 5.68 -10.88
N ARG A 35 -12.72 5.31 -10.14
CA ARG A 35 -14.08 5.36 -10.68
C ARG A 35 -14.49 6.78 -11.02
N GLN A 36 -13.86 7.77 -10.44
CA GLN A 36 -14.19 9.17 -10.70
C GLN A 36 -13.54 9.71 -11.97
N ILE A 37 -12.68 8.94 -12.59
CA ILE A 37 -11.99 9.34 -13.81
C ILE A 37 -12.44 8.37 -14.92
N PRO A 38 -13.30 8.82 -15.85
CA PRO A 38 -13.89 7.86 -16.80
C PRO A 38 -12.90 7.02 -17.57
N SER A 39 -11.78 7.59 -18.00
CA SER A 39 -10.81 6.84 -18.78
C SER A 39 -10.02 5.82 -17.94
N LEU A 40 -10.09 5.93 -16.61
CA LEU A 40 -9.36 5.05 -15.71
C LEU A 40 -10.29 4.22 -14.82
N ALA A 41 -11.60 4.36 -15.01
CA ALA A 41 -12.55 3.69 -14.13
C ALA A 41 -12.39 2.18 -14.12
N TRP A 42 -11.90 1.59 -15.21
CA TRP A 42 -11.69 0.15 -15.29
C TRP A 42 -10.66 -0.33 -14.27
N LEU A 43 -9.75 0.55 -13.83
CA LEU A 43 -8.76 0.16 -12.84
C LEU A 43 -9.38 -0.15 -11.48
N ALA A 44 -10.56 0.40 -11.20
CA ALA A 44 -11.24 0.15 -9.94
C ALA A 44 -11.61 -1.32 -9.77
N ASP A 45 -11.73 -2.05 -10.86
CA ASP A 45 -12.11 -3.46 -10.85
C ASP A 45 -10.96 -4.37 -11.28
N SER A 46 -9.74 -3.81 -11.40
CA SER A 46 -8.57 -4.60 -11.76
C SER A 46 -8.19 -5.55 -10.62
N GLU A 47 -7.45 -6.58 -10.97
CA GLU A 47 -6.95 -7.49 -9.97
C GLU A 47 -5.95 -6.80 -9.06
N VAL A 48 -6.03 -7.12 -7.77
CA VAL A 48 -5.07 -6.62 -6.81
C VAL A 48 -3.89 -7.60 -6.71
N ILE A 49 -2.81 -7.11 -6.11
CA ILE A 49 -1.63 -7.94 -5.89
C ILE A 49 -2.01 -9.08 -4.95
N SER A 50 -1.58 -10.29 -5.30
CA SER A 50 -1.95 -11.48 -4.54
C SER A 50 -1.24 -11.51 -3.18
N VAL A 51 -1.82 -12.28 -2.27
CA VAL A 51 -1.21 -12.52 -0.97
C VAL A 51 0.19 -13.12 -1.14
N ALA A 52 0.35 -14.04 -2.10
CA ALA A 52 1.65 -14.67 -2.34
C ALA A 52 2.70 -13.64 -2.74
N ARG A 53 2.36 -12.68 -3.60
CA ARG A 53 3.31 -11.66 -4.00
C ARG A 53 3.63 -10.71 -2.85
N HIS A 54 2.65 -10.42 -1.99
CA HIS A 54 2.93 -9.61 -0.80
C HIS A 54 3.92 -10.32 0.12
N HIS A 55 3.82 -11.64 0.24
CA HIS A 55 4.80 -12.40 1.02
C HIS A 55 6.21 -12.26 0.46
N ASP A 56 6.36 -12.26 -0.86
CA ASP A 56 7.66 -12.09 -1.47
C ASP A 56 8.28 -10.75 -1.09
N TYR A 57 7.49 -9.68 -1.15
CA TYR A 57 7.98 -8.36 -0.76
C TYR A 57 8.29 -8.29 0.73
N LEU A 58 7.51 -8.98 1.55
CA LEU A 58 7.76 -9.01 2.98
C LEU A 58 9.09 -9.68 3.30
N GLU A 59 9.39 -10.81 2.64
CA GLU A 59 10.60 -11.56 2.92
C GLU A 59 11.86 -10.79 2.58
N THR A 60 11.80 -9.92 1.58
CA THR A 60 12.96 -9.12 1.20
C THR A 60 12.94 -7.75 1.87
N GLU A 61 11.99 -7.51 2.76
CA GLU A 61 11.86 -6.26 3.51
C GLU A 61 11.62 -5.06 2.58
N HIS A 62 10.86 -5.30 1.53
CA HIS A 62 10.50 -4.25 0.58
C HIS A 62 9.02 -3.92 0.64
N SER A 63 8.39 -4.18 1.78
CA SER A 63 6.99 -3.84 2.02
C SER A 63 6.91 -2.98 3.28
N LEU A 64 6.38 -1.76 3.12
CA LEU A 64 6.16 -0.85 4.23
C LEU A 64 4.66 -0.69 4.44
N LEU A 65 4.27 -0.60 5.69
CA LEU A 65 2.87 -0.43 6.05
C LEU A 65 2.66 0.90 6.74
N ALA A 66 1.61 1.60 6.37
CA ALA A 66 1.20 2.81 7.06
C ALA A 66 0.07 2.45 8.03
N VAL A 67 0.25 2.80 9.28
CA VAL A 67 -0.71 2.50 10.34
C VAL A 67 -1.17 3.80 10.96
N ALA A 68 -2.47 4.01 11.05
CA ALA A 68 -3.05 5.18 11.70
C ALA A 68 -4.06 4.70 12.74
N ALA A 69 -3.97 5.23 13.95
CA ALA A 69 -4.84 4.85 15.05
C ALA A 69 -4.91 3.34 15.25
N GLY A 70 -3.76 2.67 15.08
CA GLY A 70 -3.68 1.23 15.25
C GLY A 70 -4.21 0.40 14.11
N GLN A 71 -4.62 1.05 13.01
CA GLN A 71 -5.20 0.35 11.87
C GLN A 71 -4.35 0.52 10.62
N PRO A 72 -4.10 -0.55 9.86
CA PRO A 72 -3.41 -0.42 8.57
C PRO A 72 -4.26 0.42 7.62
N VAL A 73 -3.66 1.45 7.03
CA VAL A 73 -4.38 2.33 6.11
C VAL A 73 -3.71 2.43 4.74
N GLY A 74 -2.52 1.87 4.58
CA GLY A 74 -1.84 1.93 3.29
C GLY A 74 -0.59 1.10 3.28
N PHE A 75 0.00 0.93 2.09
CA PHE A 75 1.27 0.21 1.98
C PHE A 75 2.07 0.73 0.80
N ILE A 76 3.36 0.46 0.84
CA ILE A 76 4.29 0.80 -0.23
C ILE A 76 5.14 -0.43 -0.51
N LEU A 77 5.18 -0.83 -1.77
CA LEU A 77 6.04 -1.92 -2.21
C LEU A 77 7.17 -1.34 -3.05
N THR A 78 8.38 -1.83 -2.83
CA THR A 78 9.55 -1.34 -3.54
C THR A 78 10.34 -2.50 -4.11
N GLU A 79 11.21 -2.19 -5.07
CA GLU A 79 12.18 -3.15 -5.62
C GLU A 79 13.51 -2.44 -5.76
N PRO A 80 14.61 -3.13 -5.47
CA PRO A 80 15.92 -2.53 -5.69
C PRO A 80 16.21 -2.46 -7.19
N LEU A 81 16.81 -1.35 -7.62
CA LEU A 81 17.16 -1.17 -9.01
C LEU A 81 18.47 -0.39 -9.01
N ASP A 82 19.57 -1.06 -9.34
CA ASP A 82 20.90 -0.48 -9.26
C ASP A 82 21.15 0.10 -7.88
N ASP A 83 21.40 1.40 -7.78
CA ASP A 83 21.71 2.02 -6.49
C ASP A 83 20.49 2.68 -5.86
N ALA A 84 19.28 2.38 -6.35
CA ALA A 84 18.07 3.05 -5.88
C ALA A 84 16.97 2.03 -5.61
N LEU A 85 15.92 2.48 -4.93
CA LEU A 85 14.71 1.69 -4.77
C LEU A 85 13.67 2.22 -5.74
N PHE A 86 13.01 1.30 -6.41
CA PHE A 86 11.94 1.63 -7.34
C PHE A 86 10.60 1.36 -6.63
N ILE A 87 9.72 2.36 -6.62
CA ILE A 87 8.40 2.16 -6.02
C ILE A 87 7.53 1.41 -7.01
N VAL A 88 7.09 0.23 -6.62
CA VAL A 88 6.26 -0.63 -7.45
C VAL A 88 4.78 -0.30 -7.25
N GLU A 89 4.40 -0.04 -6.01
CA GLU A 89 2.99 0.17 -5.69
C GLU A 89 2.86 1.04 -4.46
N VAL A 90 1.91 1.99 -4.48
CA VAL A 90 1.51 2.77 -3.32
C VAL A 90 -0.01 2.71 -3.27
N ALA A 91 -0.54 2.26 -2.17
CA ALA A 91 -1.99 2.17 -2.01
C ALA A 91 -2.40 2.76 -0.66
N VAL A 92 -3.46 3.56 -0.66
CA VAL A 92 -3.98 4.18 0.55
C VAL A 92 -5.49 3.95 0.58
N HIS A 93 -5.97 3.46 1.72
CA HIS A 93 -7.39 3.19 1.90
C HIS A 93 -8.19 4.48 1.75
N GLN A 94 -9.35 4.36 1.11
CA GLN A 94 -10.17 5.54 0.79
C GLN A 94 -11.07 5.99 1.92
N ALA A 95 -11.24 5.21 2.96
CA ALA A 95 -12.16 5.54 4.05
C ALA A 95 -11.66 6.70 4.92
#